data_694e286edde33a843f6103e61f826533
#
_entry.id   694e286edde33a843f6103e61f826533
#
_cell.length_a   1.000
_cell.length_b   1.000
_cell.length_c   1.000
_cell.angle_alpha   90.00
_cell.angle_beta   90.00
_cell.angle_gamma   90.00
#
_symmetry.space_group_name_H-M   'P 1'
#
loop_
_entity.id
_entity.type
_entity.pdbx_description
1 polymer ?
#
loop_
_entity_poly.entity_id
_entity_poly.type
_entity_poly.pdbx_seq_one_letter_code
_entity_poly.pdbx_strand_id
1 'polypeptide(L)'
;MDITVASTHKTAKVNYPNLDLIKFFLALLVVEIHTRPLKCFYFAETLIEGIDVLAVPLFFLASGFLCFRDLNYASFGVAISAGTERVRNTIVKLLRLYLIWTLLYLPLTIFGNVLLGKNLLHGSLSFIRGTLFVGENYYSWPLWYLLTSIVGFTLVFICLHRGGWRFKHIIPFSLILLLLGFGITYVQGWDGAPVYLAVPIRIYCRVFGSSRNGLFEGFFYIAVGAALGLKWDQLNRVPLLLEFAAVALGLAGTYLVSNDAHLPFCAIASIGLFLLSVRKYGVNLNSCALARRMSTIIYLVHMYFVVVFVYGICGQSNPDLYASNVNRPLLFLFTLSGSIIVSTLVIGVSKRMPIIKAAFGI
;
A
#
# COMPACT_ATOMS: atom_id res chain seq x y z
N MET A 1 -20.85 31.95 36.65
CA MET A 1 -21.09 31.28 35.36
C MET A 1 -19.93 30.32 35.15
N ASP A 2 -20.06 29.12 35.72
CA ASP A 2 -19.00 28.14 35.76
C ASP A 2 -18.83 27.47 34.38
N ILE A 3 -17.67 27.69 33.77
CA ILE A 3 -17.26 27.00 32.57
C ILE A 3 -16.76 25.63 32.99
N THR A 4 -17.64 24.65 32.95
CA THR A 4 -17.27 23.23 33.13
C THR A 4 -16.32 22.85 32.01
N VAL A 5 -15.05 22.73 32.35
CA VAL A 5 -14.02 22.15 31.50
C VAL A 5 -14.41 20.69 31.24
N ALA A 6 -14.86 20.39 30.03
CA ALA A 6 -15.14 19.05 29.58
C ALA A 6 -13.88 18.21 29.70
N SER A 7 -13.88 17.27 30.66
CA SER A 7 -12.82 16.30 30.83
C SER A 7 -12.61 15.52 29.54
N THR A 8 -11.42 15.65 28.95
CA THR A 8 -10.99 14.83 27.82
C THR A 8 -10.87 13.38 28.32
N HIS A 9 -11.96 12.63 28.22
CA HIS A 9 -11.89 11.17 28.35
C HIS A 9 -10.91 10.66 27.28
N LYS A 10 -9.71 10.26 27.70
CA LYS A 10 -8.80 9.44 26.89
C LYS A 10 -9.54 8.14 26.60
N THR A 11 -10.22 8.06 25.47
CA THR A 11 -10.81 6.83 24.99
C THR A 11 -9.72 5.78 24.87
N ALA A 12 -9.91 4.64 25.52
CA ALA A 12 -8.97 3.52 25.48
C ALA A 12 -8.70 3.17 24.02
N LYS A 13 -7.41 3.08 23.64
CA LYS A 13 -6.99 2.82 22.27
C LYS A 13 -7.50 1.44 21.83
N VAL A 14 -8.54 1.42 21.01
CA VAL A 14 -9.10 0.17 20.48
C VAL A 14 -8.08 -0.46 19.54
N ASN A 15 -7.73 -1.71 19.81
CA ASN A 15 -6.85 -2.52 18.96
C ASN A 15 -7.71 -3.39 18.04
N TYR A 16 -7.21 -3.63 16.81
CA TYR A 16 -7.82 -4.50 15.81
C TYR A 16 -6.86 -5.66 15.51
N PRO A 17 -6.89 -6.74 16.34
CA PRO A 17 -5.92 -7.83 16.24
C PRO A 17 -5.98 -8.55 14.89
N ASN A 18 -7.18 -8.79 14.34
CA ASN A 18 -7.32 -9.42 13.02
C ASN A 18 -6.74 -8.57 11.91
N LEU A 19 -6.92 -7.23 11.98
CA LEU A 19 -6.32 -6.32 11.00
C LEU A 19 -4.78 -6.37 11.06
N ASP A 20 -4.21 -6.48 12.27
CA ASP A 20 -2.76 -6.61 12.44
C ASP A 20 -2.25 -7.94 11.83
N LEU A 21 -2.98 -9.05 12.01
CA LEU A 21 -2.66 -10.34 11.40
C LEU A 21 -2.79 -10.30 9.88
N ILE A 22 -3.90 -9.75 9.36
CA ILE A 22 -4.08 -9.63 7.91
C ILE A 22 -2.97 -8.79 7.30
N LYS A 23 -2.58 -7.66 7.90
CA LYS A 23 -1.44 -6.87 7.43
C LYS A 23 -0.13 -7.64 7.42
N PHE A 24 0.07 -8.56 8.35
CA PHE A 24 1.23 -9.45 8.32
C PHE A 24 1.17 -10.41 7.13
N PHE A 25 0.03 -11.08 6.90
CA PHE A 25 -0.15 -11.93 5.72
C PHE A 25 0.00 -11.16 4.40
N LEU A 26 -0.54 -9.93 4.33
CA LEU A 26 -0.36 -9.07 3.14
C LEU A 26 1.13 -8.73 2.89
N ALA A 27 1.92 -8.56 3.95
CA ALA A 27 3.37 -8.36 3.78
C ALA A 27 4.06 -9.62 3.25
N LEU A 28 3.58 -10.82 3.58
CA LEU A 28 4.05 -12.08 2.99
C LEU A 28 3.66 -12.20 1.52
N LEU A 29 2.44 -11.78 1.16
CA LEU A 29 2.02 -11.70 -0.25
C LEU A 29 2.88 -10.72 -1.06
N VAL A 30 3.30 -9.61 -0.48
CA VAL A 30 4.23 -8.69 -1.17
C VAL A 30 5.59 -9.35 -1.41
N VAL A 31 6.09 -10.20 -0.50
CA VAL A 31 7.29 -11.01 -0.76
C VAL A 31 7.03 -12.01 -1.88
N GLU A 32 5.85 -12.62 -1.91
CA GLU A 32 5.41 -13.55 -2.96
C GLU A 32 5.44 -12.88 -4.33
N ILE A 33 4.79 -11.72 -4.50
CA ILE A 33 4.75 -10.93 -5.74
C ILE A 33 6.14 -10.71 -6.34
N HIS A 34 7.13 -10.43 -5.49
CA HIS A 34 8.49 -10.12 -5.95
C HIS A 34 9.40 -11.35 -6.14
N THR A 35 9.02 -12.49 -5.61
CA THR A 35 9.80 -13.75 -5.72
C THR A 35 9.16 -14.76 -6.65
N ARG A 36 7.83 -14.75 -6.81
CA ARG A 36 7.03 -15.67 -7.64
C ARG A 36 7.37 -17.14 -7.41
N PRO A 37 7.23 -17.68 -6.19
CA PRO A 37 7.63 -19.05 -5.87
C PRO A 37 6.82 -20.11 -6.61
N LEU A 38 5.60 -19.78 -7.04
CA LEU A 38 4.67 -20.68 -7.69
C LEU A 38 4.73 -20.64 -9.22
N LYS A 39 5.66 -19.85 -9.82
CA LYS A 39 5.76 -19.65 -11.27
C LYS A 39 5.84 -20.96 -12.08
N CYS A 40 6.37 -22.04 -11.49
CA CYS A 40 6.42 -23.36 -12.13
C CYS A 40 5.08 -24.11 -12.08
N PHE A 41 4.11 -23.66 -11.31
CA PHE A 41 2.80 -24.29 -11.12
C PHE A 41 1.69 -23.36 -11.60
N TYR A 42 1.43 -23.38 -12.91
CA TYR A 42 0.51 -22.44 -13.59
C TYR A 42 -0.81 -22.20 -12.84
N PHE A 43 -1.49 -23.26 -12.42
CA PHE A 43 -2.77 -23.14 -11.69
C PHE A 43 -2.61 -22.43 -10.34
N ALA A 44 -1.57 -22.75 -9.58
CA ALA A 44 -1.31 -22.14 -8.29
C ALA A 44 -0.87 -20.67 -8.44
N GLU A 45 -0.05 -20.36 -9.46
CA GLU A 45 0.32 -18.97 -9.79
C GLU A 45 -0.90 -18.13 -10.14
N THR A 46 -1.77 -18.64 -11.03
CA THR A 46 -3.00 -17.91 -11.39
C THR A 46 -3.90 -17.63 -10.16
N LEU A 47 -4.03 -18.61 -9.26
CA LEU A 47 -4.81 -18.44 -8.04
C LEU A 47 -4.22 -17.36 -7.11
N ILE A 48 -2.89 -17.37 -6.92
CA ILE A 48 -2.25 -16.41 -6.02
C ILE A 48 -2.24 -15.00 -6.61
N GLU A 49 -2.05 -14.83 -7.92
CA GLU A 49 -2.10 -13.53 -8.61
C GLU A 49 -3.44 -12.82 -8.39
N GLY A 50 -4.56 -13.54 -8.37
CA GLY A 50 -5.88 -12.96 -8.06
C GLY A 50 -6.02 -12.47 -6.61
N ILE A 51 -5.22 -13.01 -5.68
CA ILE A 51 -5.18 -12.59 -4.28
C ILE A 51 -4.16 -11.46 -4.07
N ASP A 52 -3.05 -11.50 -4.77
CA ASP A 52 -1.95 -10.54 -4.66
C ASP A 52 -2.39 -9.09 -4.93
N VAL A 53 -3.31 -8.93 -5.91
CA VAL A 53 -3.85 -7.61 -6.26
C VAL A 53 -4.60 -6.94 -5.11
N LEU A 54 -5.02 -7.69 -4.08
CA LEU A 54 -5.71 -7.16 -2.89
C LEU A 54 -4.74 -6.57 -1.85
N ALA A 55 -3.45 -6.91 -1.90
CA ALA A 55 -2.50 -6.58 -0.85
C ALA A 55 -2.40 -5.07 -0.62
N VAL A 56 -2.13 -4.32 -1.68
CA VAL A 56 -1.92 -2.86 -1.59
C VAL A 56 -3.21 -2.08 -1.30
N PRO A 57 -4.35 -2.34 -1.96
CA PRO A 57 -5.64 -1.76 -1.61
C PRO A 57 -6.00 -1.93 -0.13
N LEU A 58 -5.78 -3.10 0.44
CA LEU A 58 -6.03 -3.36 1.85
C LEU A 58 -5.11 -2.54 2.78
N PHE A 59 -3.85 -2.33 2.42
CA PHE A 59 -2.96 -1.43 3.17
C PHE A 59 -3.44 0.02 3.12
N PHE A 60 -3.94 0.51 1.98
CA PHE A 60 -4.52 1.86 1.88
C PHE A 60 -5.80 2.00 2.72
N LEU A 61 -6.74 1.06 2.61
CA LEU A 61 -7.96 1.02 3.42
C LEU A 61 -7.64 1.03 4.92
N ALA A 62 -6.70 0.16 5.35
CA ALA A 62 -6.27 0.09 6.73
C ALA A 62 -5.64 1.41 7.21
N SER A 63 -4.83 2.05 6.37
CA SER A 63 -4.18 3.33 6.69
C SER A 63 -5.20 4.45 6.85
N GLY A 64 -6.16 4.57 5.93
CA GLY A 64 -7.27 5.52 6.01
C GLY A 64 -8.12 5.30 7.25
N PHE A 65 -8.55 4.06 7.50
CA PHE A 65 -9.35 3.69 8.66
C PHE A 65 -8.65 4.02 9.98
N LEU A 66 -7.42 3.59 10.16
CA LEU A 66 -6.66 3.80 11.39
C LEU A 66 -6.34 5.28 11.65
N CYS A 67 -6.21 6.08 10.60
CA CYS A 67 -5.99 7.53 10.72
C CYS A 67 -7.26 8.26 11.16
N PHE A 68 -8.43 7.86 10.66
CA PHE A 68 -9.68 8.60 10.86
C PHE A 68 -10.59 8.01 11.93
N ARG A 69 -10.36 6.78 12.39
CA ARG A 69 -11.15 6.21 13.49
C ARG A 69 -11.02 7.07 14.74
N ASP A 70 -12.08 7.15 15.50
CA ASP A 70 -12.19 7.91 16.76
C ASP A 70 -11.98 9.44 16.56
N LEU A 71 -12.05 9.95 15.34
CA LEU A 71 -12.03 11.37 15.07
C LEU A 71 -13.46 11.91 15.03
N ASN A 72 -13.68 13.01 15.74
CA ASN A 72 -14.94 13.75 15.62
C ASN A 72 -14.85 14.71 14.44
N TYR A 73 -15.61 14.41 13.39
CA TYR A 73 -15.86 15.34 12.29
C TYR A 73 -17.29 15.86 12.39
N ALA A 74 -17.46 17.16 12.64
CA ALA A 74 -18.77 17.79 12.63
C ALA A 74 -19.43 17.55 11.26
N SER A 75 -20.70 17.10 11.28
CA SER A 75 -21.50 16.91 10.06
C SER A 75 -20.81 16.11 8.95
N PHE A 76 -19.95 15.13 9.30
CA PHE A 76 -19.33 14.25 8.34
C PHE A 76 -18.38 14.91 7.32
N GLY A 77 -17.79 16.03 7.63
CA GLY A 77 -16.91 16.68 6.69
C GLY A 77 -16.10 17.86 7.20
N VAL A 78 -16.45 18.46 8.33
CA VAL A 78 -15.65 19.56 8.90
C VAL A 78 -14.80 18.98 10.03
N ALA A 79 -13.49 19.00 9.85
CA ALA A 79 -12.56 18.50 10.86
C ALA A 79 -12.46 19.44 12.06
N ILE A 80 -12.50 18.86 13.25
CA ILE A 80 -12.05 19.53 14.46
C ILE A 80 -10.51 19.60 14.41
N SER A 81 -9.91 20.60 15.06
CA SER A 81 -8.45 20.84 15.10
C SER A 81 -7.62 19.58 15.37
N ALA A 82 -8.07 18.73 16.32
CA ALA A 82 -7.41 17.47 16.64
C ALA A 82 -7.36 16.47 15.47
N GLY A 83 -8.40 16.43 14.62
CA GLY A 83 -8.43 15.60 13.42
C GLY A 83 -7.46 16.09 12.36
N THR A 84 -7.38 17.40 12.18
CA THR A 84 -6.42 18.05 11.28
C THR A 84 -4.99 17.70 11.64
N GLU A 85 -4.64 17.85 12.90
CA GLU A 85 -3.30 17.55 13.40
C GLU A 85 -2.93 16.07 13.19
N ARG A 86 -3.85 15.15 13.46
CA ARG A 86 -3.60 13.70 13.28
C ARG A 86 -3.32 13.33 11.83
N VAL A 87 -4.08 13.88 10.88
CA VAL A 87 -3.84 13.63 9.44
C VAL A 87 -2.51 14.23 9.02
N ARG A 88 -2.21 15.47 9.42
CA ARG A 88 -0.93 16.14 9.17
C ARG A 88 0.24 15.30 9.72
N ASN A 89 0.15 14.84 10.96
CA ASN A 89 1.19 14.01 11.59
C ASN A 89 1.38 12.68 10.86
N THR A 90 0.30 12.09 10.33
CA THR A 90 0.36 10.90 9.48
C THR A 90 1.12 11.17 8.19
N ILE A 91 0.82 12.27 7.49
CA ILE A 91 1.53 12.67 6.26
C ILE A 91 3.03 12.89 6.55
N VAL A 92 3.36 13.63 7.62
CA VAL A 92 4.76 13.88 8.01
C VAL A 92 5.50 12.59 8.35
N LYS A 93 4.82 11.66 9.07
CA LYS A 93 5.39 10.35 9.39
C LYS A 93 5.68 9.55 8.11
N LEU A 94 4.75 9.49 7.17
CA LEU A 94 4.91 8.79 5.90
C LEU A 94 6.00 9.42 5.04
N LEU A 95 6.07 10.75 4.97
CA LEU A 95 7.09 11.48 4.23
C LEU A 95 8.49 11.19 4.80
N ARG A 96 8.64 11.23 6.12
CA ARG A 96 9.90 10.87 6.78
C ARG A 96 10.31 9.44 6.44
N LEU A 97 9.39 8.49 6.53
CA LEU A 97 9.64 7.09 6.21
C LEU A 97 10.06 6.94 4.74
N TYR A 98 9.34 7.61 3.84
CA TYR A 98 9.64 7.60 2.42
C TYR A 98 11.05 8.13 2.11
N LEU A 99 11.43 9.28 2.68
CA LEU A 99 12.74 9.87 2.45
C LEU A 99 13.88 9.01 3.02
N ILE A 100 13.72 8.49 4.25
CA ILE A 100 14.72 7.60 4.86
C ILE A 100 14.92 6.36 3.98
N TRP A 101 13.83 5.72 3.54
CA TRP A 101 13.93 4.50 2.75
C TRP A 101 14.36 4.75 1.30
N THR A 102 14.06 5.91 0.73
CA THR A 102 14.65 6.32 -0.57
C THR A 102 16.17 6.41 -0.47
N LEU A 103 16.71 6.95 0.63
CA LEU A 103 18.16 6.99 0.86
C LEU A 103 18.74 5.60 1.12
N LEU A 104 18.07 4.78 1.93
CA LEU A 104 18.52 3.41 2.19
C LEU A 104 18.54 2.59 0.91
N TYR A 105 17.55 2.70 0.03
CA TYR A 105 17.48 2.00 -1.26
C TYR A 105 18.42 2.57 -2.34
N LEU A 106 19.04 3.73 -2.11
CA LEU A 106 19.93 4.36 -3.11
C LEU A 106 21.03 3.43 -3.63
N PRO A 107 21.73 2.62 -2.80
CA PRO A 107 22.73 1.68 -3.31
C PRO A 107 22.16 0.66 -4.28
N LEU A 108 20.97 0.10 -4.02
CA LEU A 108 20.31 -0.83 -4.92
C LEU A 108 19.87 -0.16 -6.23
N THR A 109 19.40 1.09 -6.15
CA THR A 109 19.03 1.87 -7.33
C THR A 109 20.25 2.18 -8.21
N ILE A 110 21.37 2.54 -7.61
CA ILE A 110 22.64 2.75 -8.35
C ILE A 110 23.07 1.45 -9.01
N PHE A 111 23.07 0.35 -8.28
CA PHE A 111 23.39 -0.98 -8.81
C PHE A 111 22.53 -1.34 -10.01
N GLY A 112 21.20 -1.17 -9.91
CA GLY A 112 20.27 -1.43 -11.00
C GLY A 112 20.49 -0.52 -12.23
N ASN A 113 20.80 0.76 -12.02
CA ASN A 113 21.13 1.67 -13.12
C ASN A 113 22.44 1.28 -13.83
N VAL A 114 23.43 0.78 -13.08
CA VAL A 114 24.68 0.26 -13.66
C VAL A 114 24.41 -0.99 -14.49
N LEU A 115 23.63 -1.94 -13.99
CA LEU A 115 23.21 -3.13 -14.74
C LEU A 115 22.46 -2.79 -16.03
N LEU A 116 21.67 -1.70 -16.03
CA LEU A 116 20.96 -1.21 -17.21
C LEU A 116 21.86 -0.41 -18.18
N GLY A 117 23.15 -0.23 -17.87
CA GLY A 117 24.06 0.57 -18.68
C GLY A 117 23.71 2.06 -18.76
N LYS A 118 22.94 2.59 -17.79
CA LYS A 118 22.57 4.00 -17.76
C LYS A 118 23.80 4.85 -17.40
N ASN A 119 24.05 5.91 -18.20
CA ASN A 119 25.03 6.93 -17.82
C ASN A 119 24.51 7.75 -16.62
N LEU A 120 25.42 8.51 -15.99
CA LEU A 120 25.14 9.28 -14.77
C LEU A 120 23.97 10.25 -14.96
N LEU A 121 23.88 10.94 -16.10
CA LEU A 121 22.79 11.90 -16.35
C LEU A 121 21.42 11.20 -16.42
N HIS A 122 21.31 10.14 -17.24
CA HIS A 122 20.07 9.38 -17.35
C HIS A 122 19.70 8.69 -16.04
N GLY A 123 20.67 8.17 -15.30
CA GLY A 123 20.46 7.59 -13.97
C GLY A 123 19.90 8.61 -12.97
N SER A 124 20.49 9.81 -12.93
CA SER A 124 20.06 10.90 -12.04
C SER A 124 18.66 11.42 -12.39
N LEU A 125 18.37 11.66 -13.67
CA LEU A 125 17.04 12.08 -14.13
C LEU A 125 15.98 11.01 -13.82
N SER A 126 16.31 9.74 -14.05
CA SER A 126 15.44 8.60 -13.71
C SER A 126 15.17 8.54 -12.20
N PHE A 127 16.20 8.77 -11.36
CA PHE A 127 16.07 8.80 -9.91
C PHE A 127 15.18 9.95 -9.44
N ILE A 128 15.37 11.16 -9.96
CA ILE A 128 14.54 12.33 -9.62
C ILE A 128 13.08 12.06 -10.00
N ARG A 129 12.84 11.60 -11.24
CA ARG A 129 11.50 11.24 -11.70
C ARG A 129 10.88 10.15 -10.82
N GLY A 130 11.62 9.06 -10.59
CA GLY A 130 11.17 7.94 -9.77
C GLY A 130 10.77 8.40 -8.36
N THR A 131 11.60 9.22 -7.74
CA THR A 131 11.37 9.72 -6.37
C THR A 131 10.22 10.72 -6.29
N LEU A 132 10.05 11.63 -7.24
CA LEU A 132 9.05 12.70 -7.13
C LEU A 132 7.68 12.33 -7.67
N PHE A 133 7.60 11.52 -8.74
CA PHE A 133 6.36 11.29 -9.48
C PHE A 133 5.87 9.84 -9.45
N VAL A 134 6.79 8.87 -9.42
CA VAL A 134 6.44 7.44 -9.49
C VAL A 134 6.35 6.80 -8.09
N GLY A 135 7.22 7.23 -7.18
CA GLY A 135 7.33 6.67 -5.83
C GLY A 135 8.34 5.53 -5.72
N GLU A 136 8.92 5.12 -6.83
CA GLU A 136 9.87 4.01 -6.86
C GLU A 136 11.01 4.28 -7.83
N ASN A 137 12.14 3.62 -7.57
CA ASN A 137 13.28 3.54 -8.44
C ASN A 137 13.65 2.08 -8.67
N TYR A 138 14.68 1.80 -9.45
CA TYR A 138 15.08 0.43 -9.73
C TYR A 138 15.44 -0.30 -8.43
N TYR A 139 14.80 -1.45 -8.19
CA TYR A 139 14.83 -2.28 -6.99
C TYR A 139 14.26 -1.64 -5.71
N SER A 140 13.76 -0.41 -5.73
CA SER A 140 13.07 0.20 -4.60
C SER A 140 11.54 0.17 -4.75
N TRP A 141 11.04 -0.81 -5.49
CA TRP A 141 9.62 -0.92 -5.87
C TRP A 141 8.64 -0.79 -4.70
N PRO A 142 8.88 -1.33 -3.50
CA PRO A 142 7.91 -1.18 -2.42
C PRO A 142 7.62 0.27 -2.02
N LEU A 143 8.49 1.22 -2.35
CA LEU A 143 8.34 2.61 -1.90
C LEU A 143 7.18 3.36 -2.58
N TRP A 144 6.69 2.88 -3.75
CA TRP A 144 5.56 3.51 -4.43
C TRP A 144 4.31 3.62 -3.54
N TYR A 145 4.06 2.62 -2.69
CA TYR A 145 2.97 2.65 -1.73
C TYR A 145 3.07 3.84 -0.75
N LEU A 146 4.28 4.19 -0.30
CA LEU A 146 4.49 5.31 0.62
C LEU A 146 4.17 6.64 -0.05
N LEU A 147 4.69 6.90 -1.26
CA LEU A 147 4.37 8.12 -2.01
C LEU A 147 2.88 8.19 -2.34
N THR A 148 2.31 7.10 -2.81
CA THR A 148 0.88 6.96 -3.09
C THR A 148 0.03 7.26 -1.84
N SER A 149 0.44 6.76 -0.66
CA SER A 149 -0.23 7.08 0.61
C SER A 149 -0.12 8.56 0.96
N ILE A 150 1.05 9.18 0.80
CA ILE A 150 1.27 10.62 1.06
C ILE A 150 0.33 11.46 0.19
N VAL A 151 0.28 11.18 -1.11
CA VAL A 151 -0.59 11.90 -2.06
C VAL A 151 -2.06 11.68 -1.71
N GLY A 152 -2.49 10.43 -1.49
CA GLY A 152 -3.87 10.10 -1.13
C GLY A 152 -4.34 10.79 0.15
N PHE A 153 -3.54 10.75 1.24
CA PHE A 153 -3.85 11.49 2.47
C PHE A 153 -3.88 13.00 2.27
N THR A 154 -2.97 13.55 1.44
CA THR A 154 -2.93 14.97 1.13
C THR A 154 -4.18 15.40 0.37
N LEU A 155 -4.66 14.61 -0.59
CA LEU A 155 -5.90 14.88 -1.32
C LEU A 155 -7.12 14.82 -0.41
N VAL A 156 -7.24 13.79 0.45
CA VAL A 156 -8.30 13.72 1.45
C VAL A 156 -8.26 14.95 2.38
N PHE A 157 -7.05 15.33 2.84
CA PHE A 157 -6.86 16.50 3.69
C PHE A 157 -7.30 17.79 3.00
N ILE A 158 -6.90 18.03 1.75
CA ILE A 158 -7.27 19.21 0.97
C ILE A 158 -8.78 19.25 0.75
N CYS A 159 -9.41 18.15 0.36
CA CYS A 159 -10.86 18.09 0.16
C CYS A 159 -11.63 18.43 1.44
N LEU A 160 -11.22 17.90 2.59
CA LEU A 160 -11.88 18.14 3.87
C LEU A 160 -11.67 19.58 4.39
N HIS A 161 -10.42 20.07 4.36
CA HIS A 161 -10.08 21.32 5.05
C HIS A 161 -10.17 22.56 4.18
N ARG A 162 -9.78 22.48 2.92
CA ARG A 162 -9.85 23.62 2.00
C ARG A 162 -11.10 23.60 1.14
N GLY A 163 -11.53 22.44 0.69
CA GLY A 163 -12.73 22.27 -0.12
C GLY A 163 -14.03 22.26 0.69
N GLY A 164 -13.98 22.07 2.00
CA GLY A 164 -15.17 21.88 2.84
C GLY A 164 -16.03 20.68 2.44
N TRP A 165 -15.42 19.73 1.73
CA TRP A 165 -16.13 18.57 1.19
C TRP A 165 -16.45 17.59 2.31
N ARG A 166 -17.59 16.89 2.14
CA ARG A 166 -17.97 15.75 2.98
C ARG A 166 -17.61 14.45 2.28
N PHE A 167 -17.44 13.36 3.02
CA PHE A 167 -17.14 12.05 2.43
C PHE A 167 -18.15 11.58 1.40
N LYS A 168 -19.41 12.01 1.50
CA LYS A 168 -20.44 11.76 0.47
C LYS A 168 -20.11 12.34 -0.92
N HIS A 169 -19.22 13.35 -0.99
CA HIS A 169 -18.72 13.94 -2.24
C HIS A 169 -17.32 13.40 -2.59
N ILE A 170 -16.47 13.20 -1.57
CA ILE A 170 -15.09 12.71 -1.76
C ILE A 170 -15.09 11.30 -2.33
N ILE A 171 -15.94 10.39 -1.80
CA ILE A 171 -15.97 8.99 -2.27
C ILE A 171 -16.39 8.88 -3.74
N PRO A 172 -17.52 9.46 -4.21
CA PRO A 172 -17.86 9.40 -5.62
C PRO A 172 -16.80 10.05 -6.52
N PHE A 173 -16.22 11.18 -6.10
CA PHE A 173 -15.17 11.83 -6.87
C PHE A 173 -13.90 10.96 -6.97
N SER A 174 -13.46 10.39 -5.87
CA SER A 174 -12.31 9.49 -5.88
C SER A 174 -12.59 8.18 -6.63
N LEU A 175 -13.84 7.69 -6.64
CA LEU A 175 -14.26 6.56 -7.47
C LEU A 175 -14.19 6.89 -8.97
N ILE A 176 -14.64 8.07 -9.38
CA ILE A 176 -14.48 8.52 -10.78
C ILE A 176 -13.00 8.54 -11.17
N LEU A 177 -12.13 9.04 -10.30
CA LEU A 177 -10.68 9.03 -10.55
C LEU A 177 -10.13 7.61 -10.63
N LEU A 178 -10.55 6.69 -9.75
CA LEU A 178 -10.17 5.27 -9.84
C LEU A 178 -10.56 4.67 -11.20
N LEU A 179 -11.80 4.91 -11.65
CA LEU A 179 -12.29 4.41 -12.93
C LEU A 179 -11.57 5.05 -14.13
N LEU A 180 -11.21 6.33 -14.03
CA LEU A 180 -10.35 7.00 -15.03
C LEU A 180 -8.95 6.37 -15.06
N GLY A 181 -8.35 6.11 -13.88
CA GLY A 181 -7.08 5.39 -13.77
C GLY A 181 -7.13 4.01 -14.41
N PHE A 182 -8.23 3.29 -14.19
CA PHE A 182 -8.49 2.03 -14.87
C PHE A 182 -8.56 2.20 -16.40
N GLY A 183 -9.30 3.21 -16.88
CA GLY A 183 -9.37 3.52 -18.32
C GLY A 183 -7.99 3.81 -18.93
N ILE A 184 -7.12 4.52 -18.22
CA ILE A 184 -5.74 4.78 -18.63
C ILE A 184 -4.96 3.47 -18.79
N THR A 185 -5.02 2.59 -17.78
CA THR A 185 -4.34 1.28 -17.83
C THR A 185 -4.88 0.41 -18.95
N TYR A 186 -6.20 0.37 -19.13
CA TYR A 186 -6.84 -0.38 -20.21
C TYR A 186 -6.38 0.08 -21.59
N VAL A 187 -6.39 1.39 -21.86
CA VAL A 187 -5.95 1.96 -23.14
C VAL A 187 -4.44 1.74 -23.37
N GLN A 188 -3.64 1.75 -22.30
CA GLN A 188 -2.20 1.47 -22.40
C GLN A 188 -1.92 0.04 -22.89
N GLY A 189 -2.74 -0.93 -22.48
CA GLY A 189 -2.64 -2.33 -22.92
C GLY A 189 -3.38 -2.64 -24.24
N TRP A 190 -4.05 -1.67 -24.82
CA TRP A 190 -4.83 -1.87 -26.04
C TRP A 190 -4.01 -1.54 -27.30
N ASP A 191 -3.57 -2.56 -28.05
CA ASP A 191 -2.73 -2.41 -29.27
C ASP A 191 -3.43 -1.61 -30.37
N GLY A 192 -4.75 -1.62 -30.45
CA GLY A 192 -5.57 -0.88 -31.40
C GLY A 192 -6.04 0.50 -30.95
N ALA A 193 -5.50 1.02 -29.84
CA ALA A 193 -5.97 2.29 -29.29
C ALA A 193 -5.80 3.46 -30.27
N PRO A 194 -6.84 4.30 -30.46
CA PRO A 194 -6.74 5.48 -31.30
C PRO A 194 -5.62 6.41 -30.84
N VAL A 195 -4.89 7.00 -31.80
CA VAL A 195 -3.72 7.84 -31.53
C VAL A 195 -4.01 9.00 -30.59
N TYR A 196 -5.19 9.62 -30.72
CA TYR A 196 -5.62 10.72 -29.83
C TYR A 196 -5.82 10.32 -28.36
N LEU A 197 -6.03 9.04 -28.07
CA LEU A 197 -6.04 8.47 -26.70
C LEU A 197 -4.67 7.95 -26.30
N ALA A 198 -4.01 7.21 -27.18
CA ALA A 198 -2.75 6.54 -26.88
C ALA A 198 -1.60 7.52 -26.60
N VAL A 199 -1.52 8.64 -27.34
CA VAL A 199 -0.41 9.62 -27.18
C VAL A 199 -0.45 10.33 -25.84
N PRO A 200 -1.57 10.95 -25.38
CA PRO A 200 -1.64 11.59 -24.08
C PRO A 200 -1.35 10.60 -22.93
N ILE A 201 -1.87 9.37 -23.03
CA ILE A 201 -1.65 8.32 -22.02
C ILE A 201 -0.17 7.91 -21.98
N ARG A 202 0.49 7.75 -23.13
CA ARG A 202 1.93 7.48 -23.18
C ARG A 202 2.76 8.59 -22.53
N ILE A 203 2.41 9.85 -22.79
CA ILE A 203 3.07 11.01 -22.17
C ILE A 203 2.86 10.97 -20.66
N TYR A 204 1.64 10.74 -20.20
CA TYR A 204 1.30 10.59 -18.79
C TYR A 204 2.15 9.47 -18.13
N CYS A 205 2.13 8.27 -18.69
CA CYS A 205 2.87 7.13 -18.15
C CYS A 205 4.40 7.34 -18.21
N ARG A 206 4.89 8.11 -19.20
CA ARG A 206 6.32 8.48 -19.25
C ARG A 206 6.74 9.35 -18.06
N VAL A 207 5.84 10.15 -17.47
CA VAL A 207 6.11 10.96 -16.28
C VAL A 207 5.81 10.18 -15.00
N PHE A 208 4.61 9.63 -14.87
CA PHE A 208 4.06 9.06 -13.63
C PHE A 208 4.24 7.53 -13.50
N GLY A 209 4.82 6.86 -14.50
CA GLY A 209 5.00 5.41 -14.51
C GLY A 209 3.72 4.66 -14.88
N SER A 210 2.68 4.79 -14.09
CA SER A 210 1.38 4.15 -14.31
C SER A 210 0.24 4.96 -13.70
N SER A 211 -1.00 4.54 -13.92
CA SER A 211 -2.17 5.07 -13.24
C SER A 211 -2.34 4.52 -11.80
N ARG A 212 -1.56 3.51 -11.41
CA ARG A 212 -1.53 3.00 -10.05
C ARG A 212 -0.71 3.93 -9.15
N ASN A 213 -1.31 5.03 -8.75
CA ASN A 213 -0.65 6.08 -7.98
C ASN A 213 -1.60 6.76 -6.99
N GLY A 214 -1.10 7.79 -6.31
CA GLY A 214 -1.82 8.47 -5.23
C GLY A 214 -3.08 9.20 -5.69
N LEU A 215 -3.16 9.66 -6.94
CA LEU A 215 -4.30 10.38 -7.47
C LEU A 215 -5.49 9.44 -7.76
N PHE A 216 -5.22 8.34 -8.45
CA PHE A 216 -6.27 7.44 -8.92
C PHE A 216 -6.57 6.33 -7.90
N GLU A 217 -5.56 5.60 -7.46
CA GLU A 217 -5.75 4.42 -6.61
C GLU A 217 -5.71 4.77 -5.12
N GLY A 218 -4.65 5.42 -4.65
CA GLY A 218 -4.44 5.71 -3.23
C GLY A 218 -5.52 6.61 -2.64
N PHE A 219 -5.96 7.63 -3.36
CA PHE A 219 -6.99 8.56 -2.93
C PHE A 219 -8.32 7.85 -2.65
N PHE A 220 -8.75 6.96 -3.55
CA PHE A 220 -10.00 6.21 -3.39
C PHE A 220 -9.97 5.33 -2.13
N TYR A 221 -8.98 4.44 -2.03
CA TYR A 221 -8.95 3.49 -0.92
C TYR A 221 -8.73 4.18 0.44
N ILE A 222 -7.91 5.24 0.50
CA ILE A 222 -7.72 6.01 1.72
C ILE A 222 -9.01 6.76 2.10
N ALA A 223 -9.72 7.34 1.14
CA ALA A 223 -11.00 8.02 1.38
C ALA A 223 -12.08 7.05 1.88
N VAL A 224 -12.20 5.87 1.26
CA VAL A 224 -13.11 4.81 1.73
C VAL A 224 -12.72 4.33 3.13
N GLY A 225 -11.45 4.02 3.36
CA GLY A 225 -10.95 3.63 4.68
C GLY A 225 -11.24 4.68 5.75
N ALA A 226 -11.02 5.97 5.44
CA ALA A 226 -11.32 7.08 6.32
C ALA A 226 -12.81 7.17 6.67
N ALA A 227 -13.69 7.05 5.68
CA ALA A 227 -15.14 7.05 5.88
C ALA A 227 -15.62 5.86 6.73
N LEU A 228 -15.04 4.67 6.49
CA LEU A 228 -15.30 3.48 7.30
C LEU A 228 -14.84 3.70 8.75
N GLY A 229 -13.70 4.35 8.97
CA GLY A 229 -13.19 4.68 10.32
C GLY A 229 -14.12 5.60 11.09
N LEU A 230 -14.70 6.61 10.42
CA LEU A 230 -15.66 7.54 11.03
C LEU A 230 -17.03 6.93 11.33
N LYS A 231 -17.45 5.91 10.57
CA LYS A 231 -18.76 5.26 10.71
C LYS A 231 -18.70 3.84 11.27
N TRP A 232 -17.59 3.46 11.88
CA TRP A 232 -17.36 2.08 12.25
C TRP A 232 -18.50 1.45 13.08
N ASP A 233 -19.05 2.19 14.06
CA ASP A 233 -20.12 1.68 14.90
C ASP A 233 -21.39 1.34 14.12
N GLN A 234 -21.66 2.02 12.99
CA GLN A 234 -22.76 1.74 12.10
C GLN A 234 -22.45 0.57 11.16
N LEU A 235 -21.23 0.50 10.67
CA LEU A 235 -20.77 -0.48 9.69
C LEU A 235 -20.54 -1.86 10.28
N ASN A 236 -20.25 -1.95 11.58
CA ASN A 236 -20.17 -3.23 12.28
C ASN A 236 -21.49 -4.01 12.30
N ARG A 237 -22.60 -3.38 11.86
CA ARG A 237 -23.91 -4.00 11.70
C ARG A 237 -24.16 -4.57 10.29
N VAL A 238 -23.22 -4.39 9.36
CA VAL A 238 -23.33 -5.00 8.02
C VAL A 238 -23.42 -6.52 8.17
N PRO A 239 -24.38 -7.19 7.52
CA PRO A 239 -24.49 -8.63 7.59
C PRO A 239 -23.22 -9.33 7.10
N LEU A 240 -22.75 -10.32 7.84
CA LEU A 240 -21.54 -11.08 7.51
C LEU A 240 -21.60 -11.70 6.10
N LEU A 241 -22.80 -12.13 5.70
CA LEU A 241 -23.06 -12.69 4.36
C LEU A 241 -22.71 -11.70 3.24
N LEU A 242 -23.00 -10.41 3.41
CA LEU A 242 -22.69 -9.39 2.40
C LEU A 242 -21.18 -9.16 2.29
N GLU A 243 -20.45 -9.25 3.40
CA GLU A 243 -18.99 -9.12 3.39
C GLU A 243 -18.34 -10.30 2.66
N PHE A 244 -18.78 -11.53 2.96
CA PHE A 244 -18.34 -12.73 2.23
C PHE A 244 -18.73 -12.69 0.75
N ALA A 245 -19.97 -12.26 0.44
CA ALA A 245 -20.42 -12.11 -0.94
C ALA A 245 -19.57 -11.09 -1.71
N ALA A 246 -19.21 -9.96 -1.09
CA ALA A 246 -18.32 -8.97 -1.70
C ALA A 246 -16.93 -9.55 -1.99
N VAL A 247 -16.35 -10.31 -1.05
CA VAL A 247 -15.07 -11.00 -1.27
C VAL A 247 -15.19 -12.02 -2.40
N ALA A 248 -16.21 -12.87 -2.38
CA ALA A 248 -16.38 -13.93 -3.38
C ALA A 248 -16.62 -13.36 -4.78
N LEU A 249 -17.53 -12.39 -4.92
CA LEU A 249 -17.83 -11.74 -6.20
C LEU A 249 -16.64 -10.92 -6.71
N GLY A 250 -15.96 -10.21 -5.83
CA GLY A 250 -14.77 -9.46 -6.20
C GLY A 250 -13.64 -10.38 -6.66
N LEU A 251 -13.32 -11.45 -5.93
CA LEU A 251 -12.32 -12.45 -6.34
C LEU A 251 -12.73 -13.15 -7.65
N ALA A 252 -13.98 -13.59 -7.78
CA ALA A 252 -14.46 -14.16 -9.03
C ALA A 252 -14.24 -13.20 -10.21
N GLY A 253 -14.52 -11.90 -10.02
CA GLY A 253 -14.28 -10.88 -11.03
C GLY A 253 -12.79 -10.72 -11.37
N THR A 254 -11.89 -10.80 -10.39
CA THR A 254 -10.43 -10.72 -10.68
C THR A 254 -9.93 -11.92 -11.51
N TYR A 255 -10.55 -13.08 -11.41
CA TYR A 255 -10.17 -14.25 -12.22
C TYR A 255 -10.87 -14.30 -13.58
N LEU A 256 -12.12 -13.82 -13.68
CA LEU A 256 -12.90 -13.87 -14.92
C LEU A 256 -12.50 -12.77 -15.91
N VAL A 257 -11.95 -11.67 -15.42
CA VAL A 257 -11.55 -10.54 -16.24
C VAL A 257 -10.04 -10.55 -16.40
N SER A 258 -9.57 -10.92 -17.59
CA SER A 258 -8.14 -10.91 -17.91
C SER A 258 -7.59 -9.46 -17.99
N ASN A 259 -6.30 -9.32 -17.74
CA ASN A 259 -5.55 -8.07 -17.74
C ASN A 259 -5.92 -7.12 -16.58
N ASP A 260 -5.40 -5.92 -16.62
CA ASP A 260 -5.61 -4.88 -15.61
C ASP A 260 -7.07 -4.43 -15.43
N ALA A 261 -8.01 -5.01 -16.21
CA ALA A 261 -9.46 -4.77 -16.11
C ALA A 261 -10.10 -5.29 -14.81
N HIS A 262 -9.35 -6.00 -13.98
CA HIS A 262 -9.81 -6.51 -12.67
C HIS A 262 -9.92 -5.45 -11.57
N LEU A 263 -9.40 -4.23 -11.76
CA LEU A 263 -9.34 -3.19 -10.71
C LEU A 263 -10.68 -2.89 -10.00
N PRO A 264 -11.85 -2.77 -10.67
CA PRO A 264 -13.13 -2.57 -9.99
C PRO A 264 -13.51 -3.74 -9.08
N PHE A 265 -13.25 -4.97 -9.53
CA PHE A 265 -13.51 -6.19 -8.76
C PHE A 265 -12.57 -6.31 -7.56
N CYS A 266 -11.31 -5.91 -7.73
CA CYS A 266 -10.33 -5.79 -6.67
C CYS A 266 -10.83 -4.81 -5.58
N ALA A 267 -11.45 -3.69 -5.95
CA ALA A 267 -12.01 -2.76 -4.98
C ALA A 267 -13.14 -3.39 -4.14
N ILE A 268 -14.05 -4.13 -4.77
CA ILE A 268 -15.15 -4.82 -4.09
C ILE A 268 -14.59 -5.87 -3.12
N ALA A 269 -13.68 -6.74 -3.59
CA ALA A 269 -13.05 -7.77 -2.77
C ALA A 269 -12.27 -7.18 -1.59
N SER A 270 -11.49 -6.12 -1.83
CA SER A 270 -10.69 -5.45 -0.79
C SER A 270 -11.54 -4.80 0.28
N ILE A 271 -12.65 -4.15 -0.08
CA ILE A 271 -13.58 -3.57 0.90
C ILE A 271 -14.24 -4.67 1.73
N GLY A 272 -14.72 -5.75 1.11
CA GLY A 272 -15.32 -6.89 1.80
C GLY A 272 -14.33 -7.54 2.79
N LEU A 273 -13.12 -7.84 2.33
CA LEU A 273 -12.06 -8.43 3.17
C LEU A 273 -11.62 -7.48 4.28
N PHE A 274 -11.58 -6.18 4.01
CA PHE A 274 -11.29 -5.18 5.03
C PHE A 274 -12.35 -5.18 6.14
N LEU A 275 -13.64 -5.18 5.80
CA LEU A 275 -14.73 -5.23 6.78
C LEU A 275 -14.65 -6.49 7.65
N LEU A 276 -14.40 -7.65 7.06
CA LEU A 276 -14.14 -8.90 7.78
C LEU A 276 -12.95 -8.76 8.74
N SER A 277 -11.89 -8.08 8.33
CA SER A 277 -10.65 -7.93 9.09
C SER A 277 -10.78 -7.05 10.34
N VAL A 278 -11.68 -6.08 10.34
CA VAL A 278 -11.84 -5.15 11.47
C VAL A 278 -12.87 -5.62 12.49
N ARG A 279 -13.59 -6.71 12.23
CA ARG A 279 -14.49 -7.32 13.21
C ARG A 279 -13.75 -7.84 14.43
N LYS A 280 -14.39 -7.77 15.59
CA LYS A 280 -13.82 -8.27 16.85
C LYS A 280 -14.02 -9.80 16.94
N TYR A 281 -12.93 -10.54 16.79
CA TYR A 281 -12.85 -11.96 17.13
C TYR A 281 -11.82 -12.15 18.24
N GLY A 282 -11.97 -13.19 19.06
CA GLY A 282 -11.15 -13.44 20.25
C GLY A 282 -9.70 -13.88 19.98
N VAL A 283 -8.90 -13.01 19.35
CA VAL A 283 -7.48 -13.29 19.04
C VAL A 283 -6.56 -12.72 20.13
N ASN A 284 -5.46 -13.42 20.43
CA ASN A 284 -4.48 -13.00 21.44
C ASN A 284 -3.79 -11.67 21.04
N LEU A 285 -3.98 -10.65 21.85
CA LEU A 285 -3.52 -9.27 21.61
C LEU A 285 -1.98 -9.12 21.54
N ASN A 286 -1.23 -9.94 22.30
CA ASN A 286 0.24 -9.84 22.34
C ASN A 286 0.89 -10.31 21.03
N SER A 287 0.39 -11.39 20.45
CA SER A 287 0.85 -11.93 19.17
C SER A 287 0.61 -10.95 18.02
N CYS A 288 -0.52 -10.25 18.04
CA CYS A 288 -0.90 -9.32 16.97
C CYS A 288 -0.05 -8.04 16.96
N ALA A 289 0.40 -7.55 18.12
CA ALA A 289 1.30 -6.39 18.19
C ALA A 289 2.67 -6.70 17.56
N LEU A 290 3.16 -7.93 17.70
CA LEU A 290 4.38 -8.40 17.04
C LEU A 290 4.17 -8.47 15.53
N ALA A 291 3.10 -9.12 15.08
CA ALA A 291 2.73 -9.24 13.66
C ALA A 291 2.68 -7.87 12.95
N ARG A 292 2.05 -6.87 13.59
CA ARG A 292 1.99 -5.50 13.09
C ARG A 292 3.37 -4.88 12.85
N ARG A 293 4.32 -5.06 13.79
CA ARG A 293 5.68 -4.51 13.65
C ARG A 293 6.46 -5.26 12.57
N MET A 294 6.36 -6.59 12.58
CA MET A 294 7.03 -7.42 11.58
C MET A 294 6.55 -7.10 10.16
N SER A 295 5.23 -6.92 9.95
CA SER A 295 4.70 -6.61 8.62
C SER A 295 5.34 -5.38 7.98
N THR A 296 5.54 -4.32 8.75
CA THR A 296 6.17 -3.09 8.25
C THR A 296 7.64 -3.32 7.90
N ILE A 297 8.38 -4.05 8.74
CA ILE A 297 9.81 -4.28 8.52
C ILE A 297 10.00 -5.21 7.32
N ILE A 298 9.28 -6.34 7.26
CA ILE A 298 9.31 -7.28 6.13
C ILE A 298 9.05 -6.53 4.82
N TYR A 299 7.98 -5.72 4.79
CA TYR A 299 7.64 -4.91 3.63
C TYR A 299 8.78 -4.01 3.17
N LEU A 300 9.52 -3.41 4.08
CA LEU A 300 10.57 -2.46 3.76
C LEU A 300 11.91 -3.12 3.39
N VAL A 301 12.21 -4.33 3.86
CA VAL A 301 13.56 -4.91 3.70
C VAL A 301 13.65 -6.03 2.65
N HIS A 302 12.52 -6.64 2.26
CA HIS A 302 12.54 -7.87 1.46
C HIS A 302 13.29 -7.74 0.12
N MET A 303 13.22 -6.59 -0.55
CA MET A 303 13.91 -6.39 -1.83
C MET A 303 15.44 -6.48 -1.72
N TYR A 304 16.02 -6.16 -0.56
CA TYR A 304 17.45 -6.37 -0.34
C TYR A 304 17.81 -7.86 -0.47
N PHE A 305 17.00 -8.73 0.14
CA PHE A 305 17.22 -10.18 0.08
C PHE A 305 16.99 -10.73 -1.33
N VAL A 306 15.98 -10.22 -2.05
CA VAL A 306 15.75 -10.59 -3.45
C VAL A 306 16.98 -10.25 -4.30
N VAL A 307 17.49 -9.03 -4.20
CA VAL A 307 18.65 -8.58 -4.98
C VAL A 307 19.93 -9.35 -4.58
N VAL A 308 20.17 -9.54 -3.29
CA VAL A 308 21.33 -10.31 -2.79
C VAL A 308 21.29 -11.76 -3.28
N PHE A 309 20.12 -12.39 -3.26
CA PHE A 309 20.00 -13.78 -3.74
C PHE A 309 20.24 -13.89 -5.24
N VAL A 310 19.55 -13.06 -6.03
CA VAL A 310 19.60 -13.15 -7.51
C VAL A 310 20.99 -12.79 -8.03
N TYR A 311 21.56 -11.68 -7.58
CA TYR A 311 22.82 -11.15 -8.12
C TYR A 311 24.03 -11.56 -7.31
N GLY A 312 23.94 -11.61 -5.98
CA GLY A 312 25.05 -11.95 -5.11
C GLY A 312 25.29 -13.45 -4.99
N ILE A 313 24.23 -14.26 -4.83
CA ILE A 313 24.36 -15.70 -4.64
C ILE A 313 24.31 -16.46 -5.98
N CYS A 314 23.31 -16.15 -6.83
CA CYS A 314 23.11 -16.84 -8.11
C CYS A 314 23.92 -16.24 -9.27
N GLY A 315 24.60 -15.10 -9.07
CA GLY A 315 25.50 -14.48 -10.06
C GLY A 315 24.80 -14.05 -11.36
N GLN A 316 23.49 -13.72 -11.30
CA GLN A 316 22.76 -13.29 -12.48
C GLN A 316 23.25 -11.91 -12.96
N SER A 317 23.25 -11.70 -14.28
CA SER A 317 23.62 -10.44 -14.91
C SER A 317 22.46 -9.71 -15.59
N ASN A 318 21.31 -10.41 -15.78
CA ASN A 318 20.13 -9.78 -16.37
C ASN A 318 19.51 -8.79 -15.38
N PRO A 319 19.31 -7.52 -15.75
CA PRO A 319 18.68 -6.54 -14.87
C PRO A 319 17.21 -6.87 -14.55
N ASP A 320 16.50 -7.63 -15.39
CA ASP A 320 15.15 -8.06 -15.12
C ASP A 320 15.13 -9.26 -14.13
N LEU A 321 14.70 -8.98 -12.90
CA LEU A 321 14.54 -9.97 -11.84
C LEU A 321 13.59 -11.10 -12.23
N TYR A 322 12.55 -10.80 -13.00
CA TYR A 322 11.54 -11.80 -13.39
C TYR A 322 11.98 -12.68 -14.56
N ALA A 323 12.92 -12.19 -15.38
CA ALA A 323 13.57 -12.97 -16.42
C ALA A 323 14.76 -13.81 -15.93
N SER A 324 15.22 -13.61 -14.68
CA SER A 324 16.34 -14.35 -14.12
C SER A 324 15.99 -15.83 -13.93
N ASN A 325 16.92 -16.72 -14.32
CA ASN A 325 16.78 -18.16 -14.14
C ASN A 325 17.30 -18.59 -12.76
N VAL A 326 16.45 -18.42 -11.74
CA VAL A 326 16.74 -18.77 -10.35
C VAL A 326 15.68 -19.70 -9.80
N ASN A 327 16.04 -20.51 -8.80
CA ASN A 327 15.09 -21.34 -8.08
C ASN A 327 14.14 -20.43 -7.27
N ARG A 328 12.93 -20.22 -7.79
CA ARG A 328 11.94 -19.30 -7.23
C ARG A 328 11.45 -19.66 -5.82
N PRO A 329 11.11 -20.92 -5.51
CA PRO A 329 10.83 -21.37 -4.15
C PRO A 329 11.97 -21.06 -3.17
N LEU A 330 13.21 -21.32 -3.58
CA LEU A 330 14.38 -21.04 -2.73
C LEU A 330 14.60 -19.54 -2.53
N LEU A 331 14.40 -18.72 -3.58
CA LEU A 331 14.41 -17.26 -3.50
C LEU A 331 13.38 -16.76 -2.48
N PHE A 332 12.15 -17.30 -2.53
CA PHE A 332 11.09 -16.94 -1.57
C PHE A 332 11.49 -17.29 -0.14
N LEU A 333 11.93 -18.51 0.11
CA LEU A 333 12.35 -18.98 1.44
C LEU A 333 13.53 -18.14 1.99
N PHE A 334 14.52 -17.83 1.15
CA PHE A 334 15.65 -16.99 1.53
C PHE A 334 15.20 -15.56 1.88
N THR A 335 14.38 -14.97 1.02
CA THR A 335 13.86 -13.61 1.22
C THR A 335 12.99 -13.51 2.47
N LEU A 336 12.11 -14.48 2.66
CA LEU A 336 11.21 -14.51 3.82
C LEU A 336 11.99 -14.71 5.13
N SER A 337 12.87 -15.73 5.19
CA SER A 337 13.66 -16.00 6.40
C SER A 337 14.58 -14.83 6.75
N GLY A 338 15.28 -14.26 5.77
CA GLY A 338 16.11 -13.08 5.98
C GLY A 338 15.31 -11.88 6.49
N SER A 339 14.14 -11.62 5.91
CA SER A 339 13.26 -10.53 6.34
C SER A 339 12.71 -10.74 7.75
N ILE A 340 12.38 -11.98 8.14
CA ILE A 340 11.93 -12.33 9.50
C ILE A 340 13.08 -12.15 10.51
N ILE A 341 14.29 -12.61 10.19
CA ILE A 341 15.47 -12.45 11.05
C ILE A 341 15.74 -10.97 11.29
N VAL A 342 15.82 -10.15 10.22
CA VAL A 342 16.02 -8.71 10.35
C VAL A 342 14.89 -8.06 11.13
N SER A 343 13.63 -8.46 10.91
CA SER A 343 12.48 -7.94 11.67
C SER A 343 12.64 -8.20 13.17
N THR A 344 13.05 -9.39 13.55
CA THR A 344 13.27 -9.77 14.96
C THR A 344 14.39 -8.95 15.58
N LEU A 345 15.52 -8.80 14.86
CA LEU A 345 16.65 -7.98 15.32
C LEU A 345 16.28 -6.50 15.47
N VAL A 346 15.62 -5.92 14.45
CA VAL A 346 15.16 -4.52 14.47
C VAL A 346 14.20 -4.27 15.63
N ILE A 347 13.23 -5.16 15.86
CA ILE A 347 12.30 -5.04 16.99
C ILE A 347 13.05 -5.11 18.33
N GLY A 348 14.05 -5.98 18.46
CA GLY A 348 14.89 -6.08 19.65
C GLY A 348 15.68 -4.80 19.91
N VAL A 349 16.38 -4.31 18.91
CA VAL A 349 17.26 -3.12 19.00
C VAL A 349 16.43 -1.83 19.13
N SER A 350 15.26 -1.74 18.49
CA SER A 350 14.39 -0.56 18.53
C SER A 350 13.92 -0.19 19.95
N LYS A 351 13.97 -1.14 20.90
CA LYS A 351 13.69 -0.86 22.31
C LYS A 351 14.74 0.05 22.95
N ARG A 352 15.99 0.02 22.46
CA ARG A 352 17.12 0.79 22.97
C ARG A 352 17.49 2.00 22.10
N MET A 353 17.13 1.97 20.80
CA MET A 353 17.54 2.98 19.82
C MET A 353 16.33 3.65 19.16
N PRO A 354 15.91 4.86 19.60
CA PRO A 354 14.77 5.57 19.04
C PRO A 354 14.88 5.87 17.53
N ILE A 355 16.12 6.04 17.04
CA ILE A 355 16.39 6.29 15.62
C ILE A 355 15.94 5.12 14.75
N ILE A 356 16.18 3.87 15.19
CA ILE A 356 15.74 2.66 14.49
C ILE A 356 14.21 2.57 14.49
N LYS A 357 13.60 2.88 15.64
CA LYS A 357 12.14 2.95 15.72
C LYS A 357 11.56 3.96 14.73
N ALA A 358 12.17 5.12 14.60
CA ALA A 358 11.75 6.16 13.66
C ALA A 358 11.97 5.73 12.20
N ALA A 359 13.10 5.06 11.90
CA ALA A 359 13.46 4.60 10.55
C ALA A 359 12.49 3.53 10.00
N PHE A 360 11.90 2.72 10.87
CA PHE A 360 10.92 1.70 10.48
C PHE A 360 9.47 2.10 10.77
N GLY A 361 9.23 3.24 11.40
CA GLY A 361 7.88 3.71 11.73
C GLY A 361 7.10 2.87 12.75
N ILE A 362 7.80 2.05 13.56
CA ILE A 362 7.26 1.08 14.54
C ILE A 362 7.26 1.60 15.99
#